data_c6dbbbc3c00f8440d0a231ff0a0e1ecf
#
_entry.id   c6dbbbc3c00f8440d0a231ff0a0e1ecf
#
_cell.length_a   1.000
_cell.length_b   1.000
_cell.length_c   1.000
_cell.angle_alpha   90.00
_cell.angle_beta   90.00
_cell.angle_gamma   90.00
#
_symmetry.space_group_name_H-M   'P 1'
#
loop_
_entity.id
_entity.type
_entity.pdbx_description
1 polymer ?
#
loop_
_entity_poly.entity_id
_entity_poly.type
_entity_poly.pdbx_seq_one_letter_code
_entity_poly.pdbx_strand_id
1 'polypeptide(L)'
;KLLDDLGVEAVIDRKAAGYRFWADEHTQDEGEWRRLGKDVRAFVGDDPDIVFEHPGRSTMGASVFICKRGGTVVTCAATAGYMVEFDNRHFWMKLKRLVGSHFANYAESWQANRLIQLGRIQPLLSAVHPLAATGEAARTIHRNEHEGKIGVLCLAPQEGLGVDDPELRQRIGEDRITLFRRHGG
;
A
#
# COMPACT_ATOMS: atom_id res chain seq x y z
N LYS A 1 -7.01 11.34 8.18
CA LYS A 1 -6.89 12.59 7.38
C LYS A 1 -6.14 12.37 6.07
N LEU A 2 -4.87 11.90 6.07
CA LEU A 2 -4.13 11.66 4.80
C LEU A 2 -4.87 10.70 3.87
N LEU A 3 -5.33 9.57 4.38
CA LEU A 3 -6.04 8.57 3.59
C LEU A 3 -7.37 9.13 3.03
N ASP A 4 -8.09 9.92 3.81
CA ASP A 4 -9.31 10.59 3.34
C ASP A 4 -9.00 11.58 2.22
N ASP A 5 -7.92 12.37 2.36
CA ASP A 5 -7.47 13.33 1.36
C ASP A 5 -6.99 12.63 0.06
N LEU A 6 -6.51 11.39 0.16
CA LEU A 6 -6.16 10.53 -0.99
C LEU A 6 -7.38 9.86 -1.64
N GLY A 7 -8.57 10.04 -1.08
CA GLY A 7 -9.81 9.47 -1.61
C GLY A 7 -10.02 8.00 -1.26
N VAL A 8 -9.47 7.54 -0.13
CA VAL A 8 -9.74 6.21 0.41
C VAL A 8 -11.15 6.20 0.99
N GLU A 9 -11.99 5.29 0.54
CA GLU A 9 -13.41 5.22 0.92
C GLU A 9 -13.61 4.84 2.40
N ALA A 10 -12.75 3.96 2.93
CA ALA A 10 -12.80 3.52 4.32
C ALA A 10 -11.44 3.07 4.84
N VAL A 11 -11.23 3.23 6.14
CA VAL A 11 -10.01 2.79 6.84
C VAL A 11 -10.39 1.91 8.02
N ILE A 12 -9.83 0.71 8.07
CA ILE A 12 -9.90 -0.18 9.22
C ILE A 12 -8.52 -0.20 9.88
N ASP A 13 -8.38 0.46 11.03
CA ASP A 13 -7.18 0.32 11.84
C ASP A 13 -7.20 -1.04 12.54
N ARG A 14 -6.43 -1.97 11.99
CA ARG A 14 -6.35 -3.34 12.48
C ARG A 14 -5.87 -3.42 13.93
N LYS A 15 -4.96 -2.54 14.35
CA LYS A 15 -4.42 -2.52 15.71
C LYS A 15 -5.45 -1.95 16.69
N ALA A 16 -6.06 -0.83 16.37
CA ALA A 16 -7.10 -0.22 17.20
C ALA A 16 -8.33 -1.12 17.32
N ALA A 17 -8.72 -1.80 16.23
CA ALA A 17 -9.80 -2.78 16.25
C ALA A 17 -9.45 -4.09 16.97
N GLY A 18 -8.17 -4.30 17.31
CA GLY A 18 -7.71 -5.46 18.08
C GLY A 18 -7.84 -6.80 17.37
N TYR A 19 -7.75 -6.83 16.02
CA TYR A 19 -7.81 -8.09 15.27
C TYR A 19 -6.64 -9.01 15.60
N ARG A 20 -6.97 -10.27 15.89
CA ARG A 20 -6.01 -11.35 16.15
C ARG A 20 -6.30 -12.53 15.24
N PHE A 21 -5.75 -12.53 14.02
CA PHE A 21 -5.97 -13.59 13.04
C PHE A 21 -5.31 -14.93 13.38
N TRP A 22 -4.52 -14.96 14.44
CA TRP A 22 -3.89 -16.14 15.00
C TRP A 22 -4.22 -16.22 16.50
N ALA A 23 -4.81 -17.34 16.92
CA ALA A 23 -5.08 -17.63 18.32
C ALA A 23 -3.77 -17.96 19.08
N ASP A 24 -2.88 -18.67 18.40
CA ASP A 24 -1.52 -19.01 18.85
C ASP A 24 -0.57 -19.09 17.63
N GLU A 25 0.65 -19.59 17.81
CA GLU A 25 1.66 -19.69 16.74
C GLU A 25 1.24 -20.60 15.57
N HIS A 26 0.35 -21.56 15.82
CA HIS A 26 -0.02 -22.60 14.84
C HIS A 26 -1.50 -22.58 14.44
N THR A 27 -2.33 -21.85 15.17
CA THR A 27 -3.78 -21.89 15.01
C THR A 27 -4.32 -20.55 14.52
N GLN A 28 -4.89 -20.53 13.33
CA GLN A 28 -5.56 -19.34 12.79
C GLN A 28 -6.98 -19.20 13.36
N ASP A 29 -7.41 -17.96 13.60
CA ASP A 29 -8.75 -17.65 14.09
C ASP A 29 -9.69 -17.22 12.96
N GLU A 30 -10.47 -18.18 12.46
CA GLU A 30 -11.49 -17.88 11.43
C GLU A 30 -12.62 -16.96 11.95
N GLY A 31 -12.86 -16.90 13.24
CA GLY A 31 -13.82 -15.98 13.85
C GLY A 31 -13.43 -14.53 13.58
N GLU A 32 -12.13 -14.24 13.73
CA GLU A 32 -11.56 -12.94 13.45
C GLU A 32 -11.57 -12.61 11.94
N TRP A 33 -11.41 -13.61 11.07
CA TRP A 33 -11.58 -13.40 9.62
C TRP A 33 -13.02 -13.01 9.26
N ARG A 34 -14.00 -13.67 9.89
CA ARG A 34 -15.43 -13.33 9.70
C ARG A 34 -15.75 -11.95 10.21
N ARG A 35 -15.15 -11.55 11.36
CA ARG A 35 -15.31 -10.20 11.90
C ARG A 35 -14.76 -9.16 10.93
N LEU A 36 -13.53 -9.33 10.43
CA LEU A 36 -12.97 -8.44 9.41
C LEU A 36 -13.85 -8.39 8.14
N GLY A 37 -14.28 -9.53 7.63
CA GLY A 37 -15.13 -9.58 6.43
C GLY A 37 -16.47 -8.87 6.64
N LYS A 38 -17.05 -8.93 7.85
CA LYS A 38 -18.25 -8.18 8.20
C LYS A 38 -17.99 -6.67 8.18
N ASP A 39 -16.87 -6.25 8.77
CA ASP A 39 -16.53 -4.83 8.85
C ASP A 39 -16.20 -4.27 7.45
N VAL A 40 -15.48 -5.01 6.60
CA VAL A 40 -15.25 -4.63 5.21
C VAL A 40 -16.57 -4.46 4.45
N ARG A 41 -17.48 -5.43 4.53
CA ARG A 41 -18.79 -5.32 3.86
C ARG A 41 -19.65 -4.18 4.41
N ALA A 42 -19.52 -3.84 5.68
CA ALA A 42 -20.24 -2.70 6.25
C ALA A 42 -19.80 -1.37 5.64
N PHE A 43 -18.55 -1.24 5.19
CA PHE A 43 -18.04 -0.04 4.55
C PHE A 43 -18.30 -0.01 3.03
N VAL A 44 -18.05 -1.14 2.33
CA VAL A 44 -18.06 -1.16 0.85
C VAL A 44 -19.21 -1.97 0.25
N GLY A 45 -20.04 -2.59 1.07
CA GLY A 45 -21.27 -3.30 0.64
C GLY A 45 -21.07 -4.74 0.16
N ASP A 46 -19.83 -5.15 -0.17
CA ASP A 46 -19.52 -6.50 -0.68
C ASP A 46 -18.10 -6.93 -0.28
N ASP A 47 -17.73 -8.16 -0.60
CA ASP A 47 -16.35 -8.64 -0.49
C ASP A 47 -15.49 -8.02 -1.61
N PRO A 48 -14.21 -7.69 -1.37
CA PRO A 48 -13.36 -7.04 -2.36
C PRO A 48 -12.99 -7.97 -3.52
N ASP A 49 -13.04 -7.45 -4.75
CA ASP A 49 -12.62 -8.17 -5.95
C ASP A 49 -11.10 -8.40 -6.00
N ILE A 50 -10.34 -7.45 -5.43
CA ILE A 50 -8.88 -7.52 -5.33
C ILE A 50 -8.46 -7.24 -3.89
N VAL A 51 -7.61 -8.10 -3.34
CA VAL A 51 -6.94 -7.91 -2.06
C VAL A 51 -5.45 -7.78 -2.29
N PHE A 52 -4.88 -6.64 -1.90
CA PHE A 52 -3.43 -6.40 -1.96
C PHE A 52 -2.80 -6.79 -0.62
N GLU A 53 -2.10 -7.93 -0.62
CA GLU A 53 -1.51 -8.55 0.55
C GLU A 53 -0.03 -8.18 0.67
N HIS A 54 0.36 -7.62 1.79
CA HIS A 54 1.74 -7.18 2.05
C HIS A 54 2.42 -7.88 3.24
N PRO A 55 1.75 -8.10 4.39
CA PRO A 55 2.39 -8.71 5.56
C PRO A 55 2.80 -10.18 5.38
N GLY A 56 2.07 -10.97 4.63
CA GLY A 56 2.33 -12.39 4.45
C GLY A 56 1.71 -13.25 5.57
N ARG A 57 2.53 -14.00 6.34
CA ARG A 57 2.05 -15.00 7.29
C ARG A 57 0.91 -14.50 8.20
N SER A 58 1.04 -13.30 8.74
CA SER A 58 0.10 -12.81 9.75
C SER A 58 -1.31 -12.53 9.24
N THR A 59 -1.48 -12.30 7.93
CA THR A 59 -2.75 -11.82 7.35
C THR A 59 -3.24 -12.63 6.15
N MET A 60 -2.41 -13.48 5.54
CA MET A 60 -2.77 -14.20 4.32
C MET A 60 -4.08 -14.99 4.45
N GLY A 61 -4.30 -15.67 5.56
CA GLY A 61 -5.55 -16.42 5.80
C GLY A 61 -6.78 -15.53 5.77
N ALA A 62 -6.73 -14.39 6.46
CA ALA A 62 -7.80 -13.38 6.43
C ALA A 62 -7.98 -12.78 5.04
N SER A 63 -6.89 -12.44 4.34
CA SER A 63 -6.89 -11.89 2.99
C SER A 63 -7.53 -12.85 1.98
N VAL A 64 -7.19 -14.12 2.05
CA VAL A 64 -7.84 -15.15 1.22
C VAL A 64 -9.32 -15.29 1.59
N PHE A 65 -9.66 -15.24 2.89
CA PHE A 65 -11.04 -15.37 3.35
C PHE A 65 -11.94 -14.25 2.82
N ILE A 66 -11.55 -12.98 3.02
CA ILE A 66 -12.37 -11.80 2.65
C ILE A 66 -12.45 -11.55 1.14
N CYS A 67 -11.50 -12.07 0.36
CA CYS A 67 -11.52 -11.89 -1.09
C CYS A 67 -12.80 -12.51 -1.69
N LYS A 68 -13.45 -11.79 -2.59
CA LYS A 68 -14.67 -12.19 -3.28
C LYS A 68 -14.50 -13.51 -4.06
N ARG A 69 -15.60 -14.21 -4.29
CA ARG A 69 -15.62 -15.35 -5.22
C ARG A 69 -15.14 -14.92 -6.61
N GLY A 70 -14.16 -15.64 -7.17
CA GLY A 70 -13.52 -15.30 -8.44
C GLY A 70 -12.51 -14.17 -8.37
N GLY A 71 -12.34 -13.55 -7.19
CA GLY A 71 -11.43 -12.44 -6.97
C GLY A 71 -9.95 -12.84 -6.92
N THR A 72 -9.09 -11.87 -6.73
CA THR A 72 -7.64 -12.04 -6.79
C THR A 72 -6.97 -11.50 -5.52
N VAL A 73 -6.13 -12.30 -4.89
CA VAL A 73 -5.18 -11.84 -3.87
C VAL A 73 -3.83 -11.60 -4.54
N VAL A 74 -3.33 -10.38 -4.48
CA VAL A 74 -2.01 -10.02 -5.01
C VAL A 74 -1.05 -9.86 -3.84
N THR A 75 0.04 -10.61 -3.83
CA THR A 75 1.08 -10.51 -2.80
C THR A 75 2.39 -9.97 -3.36
N CYS A 76 3.01 -9.03 -2.67
CA CYS A 76 4.27 -8.41 -3.10
C CYS A 76 5.36 -8.42 -2.01
N ALA A 77 5.04 -8.87 -0.80
CA ALA A 77 5.97 -8.88 0.32
C ALA A 77 5.60 -9.94 1.37
N ALA A 78 6.43 -10.07 2.39
CA ALA A 78 6.26 -11.03 3.48
C ALA A 78 6.89 -10.50 4.77
N THR A 79 6.54 -9.26 5.17
CA THR A 79 7.14 -8.56 6.33
C THR A 79 6.90 -9.24 7.67
N ALA A 80 5.84 -10.06 7.76
CA ALA A 80 5.48 -10.82 8.96
C ALA A 80 5.70 -12.34 8.82
N GLY A 81 6.53 -12.76 7.87
CA GLY A 81 6.94 -14.16 7.66
C GLY A 81 6.66 -14.67 6.25
N TYR A 82 7.61 -15.48 5.76
CA TYR A 82 7.63 -15.96 4.36
C TYR A 82 6.69 -17.15 4.12
N MET A 83 6.53 -18.01 5.13
CA MET A 83 5.65 -19.17 5.01
C MET A 83 4.22 -18.75 5.30
N VAL A 84 3.33 -18.91 4.32
CA VAL A 84 1.93 -18.51 4.42
C VAL A 84 1.03 -19.73 4.50
N GLU A 85 0.00 -19.62 5.30
CA GLU A 85 -1.02 -20.64 5.50
C GLU A 85 -2.40 -20.00 5.31
N PHE A 86 -3.32 -20.72 4.70
CA PHE A 86 -4.72 -20.35 4.61
C PHE A 86 -5.59 -21.58 4.41
N ASP A 87 -6.86 -21.49 4.78
CA ASP A 87 -7.81 -22.56 4.54
C ASP A 87 -8.12 -22.67 3.04
N ASN A 88 -7.67 -23.77 2.44
CA ASN A 88 -7.82 -24.01 1.01
C ASN A 88 -9.28 -24.07 0.55
N ARG A 89 -10.25 -24.40 1.45
CA ARG A 89 -11.68 -24.36 1.14
C ARG A 89 -12.14 -22.96 0.70
N HIS A 90 -11.61 -21.93 1.35
CA HIS A 90 -11.90 -20.53 1.00
C HIS A 90 -11.21 -20.06 -0.29
N PHE A 91 -10.28 -20.83 -0.81
CA PHE A 91 -9.55 -20.55 -2.04
C PHE A 91 -10.15 -21.29 -3.26
N TRP A 92 -10.02 -22.63 -3.30
CA TRP A 92 -10.41 -23.38 -4.49
C TRP A 92 -11.93 -23.44 -4.72
N MET A 93 -12.74 -23.61 -3.66
CA MET A 93 -14.21 -23.61 -3.79
C MET A 93 -14.77 -22.26 -4.20
N LYS A 94 -14.04 -21.19 -3.96
CA LYS A 94 -14.41 -19.82 -4.31
C LYS A 94 -13.73 -19.34 -5.61
N LEU A 95 -13.03 -20.22 -6.33
CA LEU A 95 -12.38 -19.93 -7.62
C LEU A 95 -11.47 -18.70 -7.59
N LYS A 96 -10.75 -18.48 -6.48
CA LYS A 96 -9.89 -17.32 -6.28
C LYS A 96 -8.55 -17.50 -6.97
N ARG A 97 -7.85 -16.41 -7.18
CA ARG A 97 -6.48 -16.36 -7.72
C ARG A 97 -5.54 -15.82 -6.67
N LEU A 98 -4.33 -16.38 -6.62
CA LEU A 98 -3.21 -15.84 -5.85
C LEU A 98 -2.11 -15.49 -6.85
N VAL A 99 -1.72 -14.21 -6.90
CA VAL A 99 -0.77 -13.69 -7.87
C VAL A 99 0.39 -13.04 -7.13
N GLY A 100 1.61 -13.44 -7.46
CA GLY A 100 2.82 -12.78 -6.98
C GLY A 100 3.15 -11.54 -7.81
N SER A 101 3.58 -10.48 -7.15
CA SER A 101 4.10 -9.26 -7.79
C SER A 101 5.48 -8.97 -7.23
N HIS A 102 6.46 -8.77 -8.10
CA HIS A 102 7.84 -8.54 -7.68
C HIS A 102 8.55 -7.61 -8.64
N PHE A 103 8.99 -6.48 -8.11
CA PHE A 103 9.73 -5.44 -8.83
C PHE A 103 9.06 -4.93 -10.12
N ALA A 104 9.78 -4.09 -10.81
CA ALA A 104 9.47 -3.58 -12.13
C ALA A 104 10.76 -3.59 -12.96
N ASN A 105 10.64 -3.86 -14.26
CA ASN A 105 11.73 -3.66 -15.20
C ASN A 105 11.86 -2.17 -15.55
N TYR A 106 12.90 -1.83 -16.33
CA TYR A 106 13.14 -0.43 -16.70
C TYR A 106 11.99 0.19 -17.52
N ALA A 107 11.34 -0.57 -18.39
CA ALA A 107 10.22 -0.08 -19.18
C ALA A 107 9.00 0.22 -18.32
N GLU A 108 8.68 -0.65 -17.36
CA GLU A 108 7.61 -0.44 -16.38
C GLU A 108 7.91 0.74 -15.45
N SER A 109 9.16 0.90 -15.02
CA SER A 109 9.61 2.04 -14.23
C SER A 109 9.46 3.37 -15.00
N TRP A 110 9.79 3.37 -16.29
CA TRP A 110 9.53 4.51 -17.18
C TRP A 110 8.05 4.85 -17.30
N GLN A 111 7.20 3.84 -17.46
CA GLN A 111 5.75 4.04 -17.55
C GLN A 111 5.19 4.58 -16.22
N ALA A 112 5.63 4.06 -15.08
CA ALA A 112 5.24 4.57 -13.76
C ALA A 112 5.68 6.03 -13.58
N ASN A 113 6.92 6.37 -13.95
CA ASN A 113 7.42 7.74 -13.91
C ASN A 113 6.61 8.68 -14.81
N ARG A 114 6.21 8.23 -16.00
CA ARG A 114 5.32 9.00 -16.86
C ARG A 114 3.96 9.27 -16.20
N LEU A 115 3.40 8.32 -15.48
CA LEU A 115 2.15 8.54 -14.75
C LEU A 115 2.31 9.56 -13.62
N ILE A 116 3.48 9.58 -12.96
CA ILE A 116 3.83 10.60 -11.97
C ILE A 116 3.90 11.98 -12.65
N GLN A 117 4.62 12.09 -13.76
CA GLN A 117 4.77 13.35 -14.51
C GLN A 117 3.41 13.89 -15.04
N LEU A 118 2.48 13.00 -15.36
CA LEU A 118 1.11 13.33 -15.73
C LEU A 118 0.20 13.62 -14.52
N GLY A 119 0.73 13.60 -13.30
CA GLY A 119 -0.02 13.82 -12.06
C GLY A 119 -1.09 12.77 -11.76
N ARG A 120 -0.99 11.59 -12.39
CA ARG A 120 -1.94 10.48 -12.17
C ARG A 120 -1.57 9.60 -10.98
N ILE A 121 -0.30 9.59 -10.59
CA ILE A 121 0.21 8.90 -9.41
C ILE A 121 0.87 9.94 -8.52
N GLN A 122 0.49 9.94 -7.25
CA GLN A 122 1.12 10.73 -6.21
C GLN A 122 2.17 9.86 -5.50
N PRO A 123 3.47 10.20 -5.58
CA PRO A 123 4.53 9.38 -4.99
C PRO A 123 4.61 9.43 -3.47
N LEU A 124 3.79 10.24 -2.80
CA LEU A 124 3.76 10.43 -1.35
C LEU A 124 5.15 10.79 -0.78
N LEU A 125 5.76 11.81 -1.36
CA LEU A 125 7.09 12.29 -1.01
C LEU A 125 7.03 13.13 0.26
N SER A 126 7.55 12.63 1.39
CA SER A 126 7.51 13.32 2.68
C SER A 126 8.73 14.21 2.93
N ALA A 127 9.90 13.80 2.45
CA ALA A 127 11.14 14.53 2.61
C ALA A 127 12.02 14.44 1.37
N VAL A 128 12.86 15.45 1.16
CA VAL A 128 13.86 15.47 0.08
C VAL A 128 15.20 15.89 0.66
N HIS A 129 16.22 15.11 0.37
CA HIS A 129 17.58 15.31 0.85
C HIS A 129 18.52 15.56 -0.34
N PRO A 130 19.60 16.34 -0.15
CA PRO A 130 20.70 16.40 -1.12
C PRO A 130 21.45 15.06 -1.14
N LEU A 131 22.15 14.77 -2.24
CA LEU A 131 22.89 13.52 -2.41
C LEU A 131 23.86 13.23 -1.25
N ALA A 132 24.52 14.25 -0.72
CA ALA A 132 25.44 14.13 0.42
C ALA A 132 24.76 13.62 1.71
N ALA A 133 23.45 13.81 1.86
CA ALA A 133 22.68 13.37 3.03
C ALA A 133 22.01 11.99 2.85
N THR A 134 22.36 11.22 1.81
CA THR A 134 21.79 9.89 1.57
C THR A 134 21.90 8.94 2.76
N GLY A 135 23.04 8.99 3.50
CA GLY A 135 23.24 8.17 4.69
C GLY A 135 22.29 8.53 5.85
N GLU A 136 21.90 9.78 5.97
CA GLU A 136 20.91 10.23 6.94
C GLU A 136 19.51 9.76 6.55
N ALA A 137 19.13 9.95 5.29
CA ALA A 137 17.88 9.43 4.74
C ALA A 137 17.74 7.92 4.96
N ALA A 138 18.79 7.15 4.70
CA ALA A 138 18.81 5.71 4.92
C ALA A 138 18.64 5.34 6.41
N ARG A 139 19.27 6.08 7.34
CA ARG A 139 19.08 5.87 8.79
C ARG A 139 17.65 6.14 9.22
N THR A 140 17.02 7.20 8.72
CA THR A 140 15.61 7.53 9.01
C THR A 140 14.69 6.40 8.57
N ILE A 141 14.91 5.84 7.38
CA ILE A 141 14.14 4.67 6.89
C ILE A 141 14.40 3.45 7.78
N HIS A 142 15.66 3.15 8.11
CA HIS A 142 16.03 2.00 8.93
C HIS A 142 15.38 2.04 10.33
N ARG A 143 15.24 3.24 10.91
CA ARG A 143 14.60 3.46 12.21
C ARG A 143 13.07 3.51 12.14
N ASN A 144 12.51 3.45 10.93
CA ASN A 144 11.07 3.63 10.69
C ASN A 144 10.52 4.96 11.23
N GLU A 145 11.33 6.03 11.11
CA GLU A 145 11.03 7.39 11.54
C GLU A 145 10.51 8.26 10.37
N HIS A 146 10.00 7.65 9.32
CA HIS A 146 9.51 8.32 8.12
C HIS A 146 8.07 7.97 7.81
N GLU A 147 7.39 8.88 7.12
CA GLU A 147 6.10 8.64 6.51
C GLU A 147 6.23 8.75 4.99
N GLY A 148 5.68 7.77 4.23
CA GLY A 148 5.77 7.77 2.77
C GLY A 148 7.18 7.56 2.21
N LYS A 149 7.56 8.33 1.18
CA LYS A 149 8.82 8.20 0.47
C LYS A 149 9.79 9.33 0.82
N ILE A 150 11.07 8.99 0.92
CA ILE A 150 12.16 9.95 1.01
C ILE A 150 12.83 10.04 -0.36
N GLY A 151 12.91 11.24 -0.92
CA GLY A 151 13.63 11.53 -2.17
C GLY A 151 15.05 11.97 -1.92
N VAL A 152 15.94 11.66 -2.86
CA VAL A 152 17.31 12.18 -2.89
C VAL A 152 17.57 12.87 -4.22
N LEU A 153 17.96 14.13 -4.18
CA LEU A 153 18.36 14.91 -5.36
C LEU A 153 19.74 14.47 -5.82
N CYS A 154 19.82 13.77 -6.95
CA CYS A 154 21.09 13.33 -7.53
C CYS A 154 21.65 14.37 -8.50
N LEU A 155 20.91 14.69 -9.55
CA LEU A 155 21.31 15.63 -10.61
C LEU A 155 20.40 16.86 -10.70
N ALA A 156 19.16 16.75 -10.21
CA ALA A 156 18.21 17.86 -10.23
C ALA A 156 18.61 18.94 -9.20
N PRO A 157 18.56 20.22 -9.57
CA PRO A 157 18.90 21.32 -8.64
C PRO A 157 17.83 21.53 -7.56
N GLN A 158 16.60 21.13 -7.85
CA GLN A 158 15.46 21.20 -6.93
C GLN A 158 14.46 20.09 -7.25
N GLU A 159 13.56 19.84 -6.35
CA GLU A 159 12.45 18.91 -6.58
C GLU A 159 11.40 19.49 -7.52
N GLY A 160 10.97 18.73 -8.53
CA GLY A 160 9.88 19.07 -9.43
C GLY A 160 8.54 18.46 -9.01
N LEU A 161 8.53 17.60 -8.02
CA LEU A 161 7.35 16.81 -7.59
C LEU A 161 6.69 16.02 -8.73
N GLY A 162 7.47 15.70 -9.77
CA GLY A 162 7.07 14.86 -10.87
C GLY A 162 6.20 15.50 -11.95
N VAL A 163 5.71 16.72 -11.78
CA VAL A 163 4.89 17.44 -12.76
C VAL A 163 5.62 18.69 -13.21
N ASP A 164 6.35 18.60 -14.34
CA ASP A 164 7.17 19.68 -14.87
C ASP A 164 6.43 20.61 -15.84
N ASP A 165 5.37 20.11 -16.48
CA ASP A 165 4.56 20.89 -17.42
C ASP A 165 3.73 21.96 -16.67
N PRO A 166 3.95 23.27 -16.91
CA PRO A 166 3.27 24.34 -16.18
C PRO A 166 1.74 24.34 -16.36
N GLU A 167 1.24 24.01 -17.55
CA GLU A 167 -0.21 24.00 -17.84
C GLU A 167 -0.87 22.81 -17.15
N LEU A 168 -0.22 21.64 -17.21
CA LEU A 168 -0.66 20.45 -16.49
C LEU A 168 -0.63 20.68 -14.99
N ARG A 169 0.43 21.31 -14.48
CA ARG A 169 0.61 21.62 -13.07
C ARG A 169 -0.49 22.56 -12.56
N GLN A 170 -0.80 23.60 -13.32
CA GLN A 170 -1.91 24.51 -13.01
C GLN A 170 -3.26 23.80 -13.00
N ARG A 171 -3.50 22.90 -13.95
CA ARG A 171 -4.75 22.13 -14.05
C ARG A 171 -4.92 21.13 -12.92
N ILE A 172 -3.86 20.48 -12.47
CA ILE A 172 -3.88 19.53 -11.33
C ILE A 172 -4.04 20.31 -10.02
N GLY A 173 -3.40 21.46 -9.90
CA GLY A 173 -3.35 22.29 -8.71
C GLY A 173 -2.20 21.92 -7.75
N GLU A 174 -1.48 22.93 -7.29
CA GLU A 174 -0.35 22.77 -6.36
C GLU A 174 -0.77 22.03 -5.07
N ASP A 175 -1.97 22.30 -4.61
CA ASP A 175 -2.53 21.67 -3.41
C ASP A 175 -2.58 20.14 -3.50
N ARG A 176 -2.90 19.61 -4.68
CA ARG A 176 -2.92 18.19 -4.93
C ARG A 176 -1.52 17.61 -5.15
N ILE A 177 -0.65 18.34 -5.85
CA ILE A 177 0.73 17.94 -6.10
C ILE A 177 1.53 17.86 -4.78
N THR A 178 1.27 18.80 -3.87
CA THR A 178 1.99 18.89 -2.58
C THR A 178 1.23 18.26 -1.42
N LEU A 179 0.13 17.56 -1.69
CA LEU A 179 -0.78 17.02 -0.68
C LEU A 179 -0.05 16.28 0.44
N PHE A 180 0.90 15.44 0.10
CA PHE A 180 1.60 14.61 1.08
C PHE A 180 2.51 15.42 2.00
N ARG A 181 3.09 16.50 1.55
CA ARG A 181 3.93 17.38 2.37
C ARG A 181 3.18 18.04 3.52
N ARG A 182 1.88 18.28 3.35
CA ARG A 182 1.05 18.84 4.41
C ARG A 182 0.83 17.86 5.56
N HIS A 183 1.06 16.58 5.34
CA HIS A 183 0.80 15.51 6.30
C HIS A 183 2.07 14.81 6.78
N GLY A 184 3.20 15.02 6.11
CA GLY A 184 4.50 14.40 6.37
C GLY A 184 5.50 15.32 7.09
N GLY A 185 5.03 16.36 7.76
CA GLY A 185 5.86 17.33 8.49
C GLY A 185 6.09 16.94 9.95
#